data_a2ce1b8c27db40ea9e28628384055deb
#
_entry.id   a2ce1b8c27db40ea9e28628384055deb
#
_cell.length_a   1.000
_cell.length_b   1.000
_cell.length_c   1.000
_cell.angle_alpha   90.00
_cell.angle_beta   90.00
_cell.angle_gamma   90.00
#
_symmetry.space_group_name_H-M   'P 1'
#
loop_
_entity.id
_entity.type
_entity.pdbx_description
1 polymer ?
#
loop_
_entity_poly.entity_id
_entity_poly.type
_entity_poly.pdbx_seq_one_letter_code
_entity_poly.pdbx_strand_id
1 'polypeptide(L)' 'MSFGKNLQFLRHLKGNMTQEDLAEKMNVSRQTISKWELDTAQPDMDKAIELCRLFNCSLDNLFRDDMVACSEAYTNLRV' A
#
# COMPACT_ATOMS: atom_id res chain seq x y z
N MET A 1 -5.66 -10.17 6.47
CA MET A 1 -5.52 -8.96 5.66
C MET A 1 -4.37 -9.08 4.70
N SER A 2 -4.47 -8.57 3.52
CA SER A 2 -3.48 -8.79 2.50
C SER A 2 -2.67 -7.52 2.21
N PHE A 3 -1.50 -7.74 1.65
CA PHE A 3 -0.67 -6.65 1.13
C PHE A 3 -1.46 -5.81 0.11
N GLY A 4 -2.19 -6.47 -0.79
CA GLY A 4 -2.93 -5.75 -1.82
C GLY A 4 -3.96 -4.79 -1.25
N LYS A 5 -4.67 -5.20 -0.22
CA LYS A 5 -5.66 -4.33 0.43
C LYS A 5 -4.99 -3.19 1.18
N ASN A 6 -3.86 -3.45 1.82
CA ASN A 6 -3.09 -2.40 2.47
C ASN A 6 -2.61 -1.37 1.44
N LEU A 7 -2.16 -1.84 0.28
CA LEU A 7 -1.70 -0.95 -0.78
C LEU A 7 -2.84 -0.07 -1.30
N GLN A 8 -4.01 -0.65 -1.52
CA GLN A 8 -5.19 0.12 -1.92
C GLN A 8 -5.52 1.19 -0.89
N PHE A 9 -5.52 0.82 0.38
CA PHE A 9 -5.81 1.73 1.48
C PHE A 9 -4.83 2.91 1.48
N LEU A 10 -3.55 2.62 1.38
CA LEU A 10 -2.52 3.66 1.39
C LEU A 10 -2.65 4.59 0.18
N ARG A 11 -2.95 4.02 -0.98
CA ARG A 11 -3.11 4.79 -2.20
C ARG A 11 -4.26 5.78 -2.07
N HIS A 12 -5.40 5.33 -1.55
CA HIS A 12 -6.55 6.18 -1.33
C HIS A 12 -6.29 7.22 -0.24
N LEU A 13 -5.59 6.83 0.80
CA LEU A 13 -5.28 7.72 1.92
C LEU A 13 -4.38 8.87 1.47
N LYS A 14 -3.51 8.62 0.51
CA LYS A 14 -2.59 9.64 0.01
C LYS A 14 -3.21 10.42 -1.15
N GLY A 15 -4.31 11.13 -0.87
CA GLY A 15 -4.94 12.03 -1.83
C GLY A 15 -5.67 11.32 -2.95
N ASN A 16 -6.21 10.14 -2.69
CA ASN A 16 -6.91 9.35 -3.70
C ASN A 16 -6.07 9.10 -4.96
N MET A 17 -4.81 8.75 -4.74
CA MET A 17 -3.89 8.44 -5.81
C MET A 17 -4.46 7.31 -6.68
N THR A 18 -4.39 7.47 -8.00
CA THR A 18 -4.84 6.41 -8.92
C THR A 18 -3.78 5.32 -9.05
N GLN A 19 -4.18 4.16 -9.60
CA GLN A 19 -3.21 3.12 -9.91
C GLN A 19 -2.15 3.61 -10.90
N GLU A 20 -2.55 4.43 -11.86
CA GLU A 20 -1.63 5.01 -12.84
C GLU A 20 -0.63 5.95 -12.16
N ASP A 21 -1.09 6.77 -11.23
CA ASP A 21 -0.21 7.66 -10.48
C ASP A 21 0.84 6.86 -9.72
N LEU A 22 0.42 5.81 -9.05
CA LEU A 22 1.33 4.96 -8.29
C LEU A 22 2.31 4.24 -9.21
N ALA A 23 1.82 3.73 -10.33
CA ALA A 23 2.67 3.05 -11.32
C ALA A 23 3.77 3.99 -11.82
N GLU A 24 3.42 5.23 -12.08
CA GLU A 24 4.39 6.23 -12.54
C GLU A 24 5.44 6.49 -11.46
N LYS A 25 5.01 6.67 -10.22
CA LYS A 25 5.93 6.92 -9.11
C LYS A 25 6.85 5.73 -8.84
N MET A 26 6.37 4.53 -9.08
CA MET A 26 7.13 3.30 -8.86
C MET A 26 7.90 2.84 -10.09
N ASN A 27 7.72 3.52 -11.21
CA ASN A 27 8.35 3.17 -12.48
C ASN A 27 8.02 1.73 -12.91
N VAL A 28 6.74 1.39 -12.81
CA VAL A 28 6.20 0.10 -13.25
C VAL A 28 4.93 0.35 -14.04
N SER A 29 4.39 -0.70 -14.67
CA SER A 29 3.13 -0.56 -15.40
C SER A 29 1.95 -0.53 -14.45
N ARG A 30 0.84 0.07 -14.90
CA ARG A 30 -0.41 0.05 -14.13
C ARG A 30 -0.86 -1.38 -13.87
N GLN A 31 -0.63 -2.27 -14.83
CA GLN A 31 -0.97 -3.68 -14.68
C GLN A 31 -0.22 -4.32 -13.52
N THR A 32 1.03 -3.94 -13.30
CA THR A 32 1.81 -4.41 -12.17
C THR A 32 1.16 -3.98 -10.85
N ILE A 33 0.76 -2.72 -10.75
CA ILE A 33 0.08 -2.22 -9.56
C ILE A 33 -1.23 -2.99 -9.33
N SER A 34 -1.99 -3.20 -10.39
CA SER A 34 -3.24 -3.96 -10.30
C SER A 34 -3.01 -5.36 -9.75
N LYS A 35 -1.99 -6.05 -10.25
CA LYS A 35 -1.66 -7.40 -9.76
C LYS A 35 -1.24 -7.39 -8.30
N TRP A 36 -0.49 -6.39 -7.88
CA TRP A 36 -0.12 -6.26 -6.47
C TRP A 36 -1.36 -6.06 -5.60
N GLU A 37 -2.30 -5.23 -6.03
CA GLU A 37 -3.50 -4.95 -5.26
C GLU A 37 -4.47 -6.14 -5.21
N LEU A 38 -4.39 -7.02 -6.21
CA LEU A 38 -5.20 -8.24 -6.24
C LEU A 38 -4.50 -9.43 -5.59
N ASP A 39 -3.29 -9.23 -5.08
CA ASP A 39 -2.46 -10.29 -4.48
C ASP A 39 -2.12 -11.42 -5.43
N THR A 40 -2.13 -11.15 -6.74
CA THR A 40 -1.70 -12.12 -7.75
C THR A 40 -0.22 -12.04 -8.04
N ALA A 41 0.44 -10.97 -7.61
CA ALA A 41 1.88 -10.81 -7.68
C ALA A 41 2.33 -9.95 -6.52
N GLN A 42 3.60 -10.03 -6.16
CA GLN A 42 4.16 -9.21 -5.10
C GLN A 42 5.40 -8.47 -5.60
N PRO A 43 5.69 -7.30 -5.05
CA PRO A 43 6.91 -6.59 -5.41
C PRO A 43 8.14 -7.31 -4.87
N ASP A 44 9.27 -7.14 -5.56
CA ASP A 44 10.54 -7.59 -5.00
C ASP A 44 10.93 -6.66 -3.84
N MET A 45 12.02 -7.00 -3.16
CA MET A 45 12.43 -6.26 -1.96
C MET A 45 12.70 -4.78 -2.26
N ASP A 46 13.33 -4.48 -3.39
CA ASP A 46 13.64 -3.11 -3.75
C ASP A 46 12.36 -2.29 -3.92
N LYS A 47 11.38 -2.84 -4.62
CA LYS A 47 10.09 -2.17 -4.82
C LYS A 47 9.30 -2.07 -3.52
N ALA A 48 9.38 -3.09 -2.68
CA ALA A 48 8.72 -3.06 -1.38
C ALA A 48 9.27 -1.94 -0.51
N ILE A 49 10.58 -1.76 -0.51
CA ILE A 49 11.23 -0.66 0.23
C ILE A 49 10.81 0.69 -0.33
N GLU A 50 10.74 0.82 -1.65
CA GLU A 50 10.30 2.06 -2.29
C GLU A 50 8.86 2.40 -1.88
N LEU A 51 7.98 1.40 -1.84
CA LEU A 51 6.61 1.60 -1.38
C LEU A 51 6.57 2.10 0.06
N CYS A 52 7.37 1.51 0.93
CA CYS A 52 7.44 1.94 2.33
C CYS A 52 7.89 3.39 2.45
N ARG A 53 8.86 3.80 1.64
CA ARG A 53 9.33 5.18 1.63
C ARG A 53 8.28 6.13 1.10
N LEU A 54 7.62 5.74 0.03
CA LEU A 54 6.58 6.56 -0.59
C LEU A 54 5.42 6.82 0.37
N PHE A 55 5.00 5.78 1.08
CA PHE A 55 3.85 5.86 1.99
C PHE A 55 4.23 6.08 3.44
N ASN A 56 5.52 6.19 3.73
CA ASN A 56 6.03 6.42 5.08
C ASN A 56 5.51 5.38 6.07
N CYS A 57 5.66 4.13 5.72
CA CYS A 57 5.26 3.01 6.57
C CYS A 57 6.37 1.97 6.62
N SER A 58 6.23 1.00 7.53
CA SER A 58 7.20 -0.08 7.65
C SER A 58 6.79 -1.26 6.78
N LEU A 59 7.72 -2.19 6.53
CA LEU A 59 7.41 -3.43 5.85
C LEU A 59 6.36 -4.24 6.61
N ASP A 60 6.44 -4.24 7.93
CA ASP A 60 5.44 -4.93 8.76
C ASP A 60 4.06 -4.32 8.57
N ASN A 61 3.96 -3.00 8.56
CA ASN A 61 2.68 -2.33 8.32
C ASN A 61 2.12 -2.73 6.96
N LEU A 62 2.97 -2.73 5.93
CA LEU A 62 2.51 -2.95 4.57
C LEU A 62 2.13 -4.41 4.32
N PHE A 63 2.90 -5.36 4.85
CA PHE A 63 2.76 -6.77 4.50
C PHE A 63 2.07 -7.63 5.55
N ARG A 64 2.06 -7.22 6.79
CA ARG A 64 1.53 -8.05 7.88
C ARG A 64 0.31 -7.48 8.55
N ASP A 65 0.30 -6.18 8.78
CA ASP A 65 -0.75 -5.55 9.55
C ASP A 65 -2.02 -5.37 8.74
N ASP A 66 -3.14 -5.34 9.42
CA ASP A 66 -4.39 -4.89 8.84
C ASP A 66 -4.45 -3.38 9.01
N MET A 67 -3.97 -2.65 8.02
CA MET A 67 -3.86 -1.19 8.13
C MET A 67 -5.21 -0.52 8.30
N VAL A 68 -6.25 -1.06 7.69
CA VAL A 68 -7.60 -0.50 7.84
C VAL A 68 -8.07 -0.65 9.28
N ALA A 69 -7.96 -1.84 9.85
CA ALA A 69 -8.36 -2.07 11.23
C ALA A 69 -7.47 -1.32 12.21
N CYS A 70 -6.17 -1.27 11.97
CA CYS A 70 -5.24 -0.53 12.81
C CYS A 70 -5.55 0.97 12.79
N SER A 71 -5.87 1.51 11.61
CA SER A 71 -6.23 2.90 11.46
C SER A 71 -7.49 3.24 12.23
N GLU A 72 -8.50 2.39 12.13
CA GLU A 72 -9.76 2.57 12.85
C GLU A 72 -9.55 2.51 14.36
N ALA A 73 -8.79 1.52 14.82
CA ALA A 73 -8.48 1.37 16.23
C ALA A 73 -7.71 2.58 16.75
N TYR A 74 -6.74 3.04 15.99
CA TYR A 74 -5.96 4.22 16.35
C TYR A 74 -6.83 5.46 16.46
N THR A 75 -7.72 5.65 15.49
CA THR A 75 -8.64 6.77 15.49
C THR A 75 -9.54 6.74 16.71
N ASN A 76 -10.06 5.57 17.06
CA ASN A 76 -10.90 5.41 18.23
C ASN A 76 -10.16 5.73 19.52
N LEU A 77 -8.91 5.33 19.61
CA LEU A 77 -8.09 5.60 20.79
C LEU A 77 -7.73 7.05 20.96
N ARG A 78 -7.74 7.82 19.89
CA ARG A 78 -7.39 9.23 19.94
C ARG A 78 -8.54 10.12 20.40
N VAL A 79 -9.71 9.59 20.38
CA VAL A 79 -10.89 10.29 20.85
C VAL A 79 -10.93 10.30 22.38
#